data_03389dea08f45aa576bfb97286a4b281
#
_entry.id   03389dea08f45aa576bfb97286a4b281
#
_cell.length_a   1.000
_cell.length_b   1.000
_cell.length_c   1.000
_cell.angle_alpha   90.00
_cell.angle_beta   90.00
_cell.angle_gamma   90.00
#
_symmetry.space_group_name_H-M   'P 1'
#
loop_
_entity.id
_entity.type
_entity.pdbx_description
1 polymer ?
#
loop_
_entity_poly.entity_id
_entity_poly.type
_entity_poly.pdbx_seq_one_letter_code
_entity_poly.pdbx_strand_id
1 'polypeptide(L)'
;MVGFAMSLPGVKGENGEAQPYLHSHMLAVREEYRNRGLGVQLKREQRLEALSRGIRRMEWTFDPLEIKNSFLNFHRLGVRAREYRPNFYGVSSSRLQGGLPTDRLLAEWELESPWVKSILEGRPAAASVIEERILVPAAIYKWKASQTDRERALAVQLENRRKFQQAFSQGLAVLGFSLDAEGNGVFELGPLAKTEQLFRSEERKNL
;
A
#
# COMPACT_ATOMS: atom_id res chain seq x y z
N MET A 1 22.67 -3.22 14.18
CA MET A 1 21.26 -3.29 13.72
C MET A 1 21.22 -2.82 12.28
N VAL A 2 20.65 -3.62 11.35
CA VAL A 2 20.57 -3.30 9.90
C VAL A 2 19.22 -2.73 9.49
N GLY A 3 18.18 -2.95 10.28
CA GLY A 3 16.83 -2.43 10.07
C GLY A 3 15.94 -2.74 11.26
N PHE A 4 14.78 -2.12 11.30
CA PHE A 4 13.74 -2.37 12.30
C PHE A 4 12.36 -2.08 11.76
N ALA A 5 11.36 -2.64 12.42
CA ALA A 5 9.95 -2.30 12.23
C ALA A 5 9.33 -2.05 13.60
N MET A 6 8.45 -1.05 13.71
CA MET A 6 7.75 -0.68 14.93
C MET A 6 6.26 -0.55 14.66
N SER A 7 5.45 -1.11 15.54
CA SER A 7 3.99 -0.98 15.51
C SER A 7 3.46 -0.48 16.83
N LEU A 8 2.36 0.24 16.78
CA LEU A 8 1.60 0.72 17.93
C LEU A 8 0.24 0.00 17.94
N PRO A 9 -0.22 -0.50 19.10
CA PRO A 9 -1.53 -1.11 19.20
C PRO A 9 -2.62 -0.02 19.14
N GLY A 10 -3.73 -0.38 18.53
CA GLY A 10 -4.94 0.43 18.49
C GLY A 10 -6.18 -0.45 18.55
N VAL A 11 -7.31 0.19 18.72
CA VAL A 11 -8.63 -0.46 18.70
C VAL A 11 -9.48 0.27 17.67
N LYS A 12 -10.13 -0.48 16.77
CA LYS A 12 -11.02 0.05 15.74
C LYS A 12 -12.30 -0.78 15.76
N GLY A 13 -13.44 -0.13 15.79
CA GLY A 13 -14.72 -0.81 15.82
C GLY A 13 -15.66 -0.30 14.74
N GLU A 14 -16.34 -1.25 14.10
CA GLU A 14 -17.55 -1.01 13.34
C GLU A 14 -18.70 -1.73 14.08
N ASN A 15 -19.87 -1.10 14.18
CA ASN A 15 -21.07 -1.69 14.79
C ASN A 15 -20.93 -2.15 16.26
N GLY A 16 -20.11 -1.46 17.07
CA GLY A 16 -19.99 -1.72 18.51
C GLY A 16 -19.04 -2.85 18.91
N GLU A 17 -18.43 -3.55 17.96
CA GLU A 17 -17.40 -4.54 18.24
C GLU A 17 -16.01 -3.96 18.03
N ALA A 18 -15.32 -3.67 19.14
CA ALA A 18 -13.96 -3.16 19.12
C ALA A 18 -12.95 -4.28 18.77
N GLN A 19 -12.26 -4.16 17.65
CA GLN A 19 -11.25 -5.10 17.22
C GLN A 19 -9.84 -4.51 17.38
N PRO A 20 -8.89 -5.25 17.97
CA PRO A 20 -7.52 -4.81 18.06
C PRO A 20 -6.85 -4.82 16.69
N TYR A 21 -6.02 -3.82 16.41
CA TYR A 21 -5.16 -3.77 15.26
C TYR A 21 -3.78 -3.21 15.62
N LEU A 22 -2.80 -3.39 14.73
CA LEU A 22 -1.51 -2.73 14.85
C LEU A 22 -1.39 -1.63 13.78
N HIS A 23 -1.05 -0.42 14.23
CA HIS A 23 -0.55 0.62 13.34
C HIS A 23 0.96 0.43 13.15
N SER A 24 1.38 -0.01 11.94
CA SER A 24 2.79 -0.13 11.60
C SER A 24 3.38 1.26 11.37
N HIS A 25 3.95 1.83 12.44
CA HIS A 25 4.34 3.23 12.49
C HIS A 25 5.65 3.50 11.74
N MET A 26 6.64 2.63 11.88
CA MET A 26 7.95 2.80 11.27
C MET A 26 8.47 1.49 10.68
N LEU A 27 9.11 1.59 9.53
CA LEU A 27 9.93 0.55 8.93
C LEU A 27 11.16 1.22 8.33
N ALA A 28 12.34 0.85 8.77
CA ALA A 28 13.58 1.40 8.27
C ALA A 28 14.62 0.30 8.03
N VAL A 29 15.37 0.44 6.93
CA VAL A 29 16.52 -0.39 6.59
C VAL A 29 17.66 0.54 6.23
N ARG A 30 18.83 0.30 6.81
CA ARG A 30 20.04 1.07 6.52
C ARG A 30 20.36 1.02 5.02
N GLU A 31 20.84 2.12 4.48
CA GLU A 31 20.97 2.34 3.04
C GLU A 31 21.78 1.24 2.34
N GLU A 32 22.90 0.86 2.91
CA GLU A 32 23.80 -0.18 2.41
C GLU A 32 23.19 -1.60 2.39
N TYR A 33 22.03 -1.79 3.06
CA TYR A 33 21.30 -3.06 3.12
C TYR A 33 19.96 -3.03 2.37
N ARG A 34 19.62 -1.91 1.72
CA ARG A 34 18.39 -1.79 0.92
C ARG A 34 18.43 -2.67 -0.33
N ASN A 35 17.28 -2.88 -0.93
CA ASN A 35 17.08 -3.69 -2.15
C ASN A 35 17.50 -5.19 -2.00
N ARG A 36 17.60 -5.70 -0.77
CA ARG A 36 17.91 -7.10 -0.44
C ARG A 36 16.72 -7.86 0.17
N GLY A 37 15.50 -7.37 0.01
CA GLY A 37 14.29 -8.02 0.53
C GLY A 37 14.02 -7.81 2.03
N LEU A 38 14.89 -7.11 2.77
CA LEU A 38 14.77 -6.94 4.23
C LEU A 38 13.46 -6.26 4.66
N GLY A 39 12.93 -5.33 3.85
CA GLY A 39 11.64 -4.70 4.14
C GLY A 39 10.49 -5.71 4.15
N VAL A 40 10.47 -6.66 3.21
CA VAL A 40 9.50 -7.76 3.17
C VAL A 40 9.67 -8.67 4.38
N GLN A 41 10.90 -9.04 4.72
CA GLN A 41 11.19 -9.90 5.88
C GLN A 41 10.70 -9.26 7.17
N LEU A 42 11.04 -8.00 7.43
CA LEU A 42 10.57 -7.27 8.61
C LEU A 42 9.03 -7.22 8.69
N LYS A 43 8.35 -7.03 7.56
CA LYS A 43 6.87 -7.07 7.52
C LYS A 43 6.33 -8.48 7.80
N ARG A 44 6.96 -9.52 7.28
CA ARG A 44 6.57 -10.91 7.58
C ARG A 44 6.74 -11.22 9.07
N GLU A 45 7.82 -10.79 9.70
CA GLU A 45 8.01 -10.94 11.15
C GLU A 45 6.98 -10.15 11.95
N GLN A 46 6.67 -8.90 11.57
CA GLN A 46 5.57 -8.14 12.18
C GLN A 46 4.23 -8.88 12.07
N ARG A 47 3.97 -9.53 10.92
CA ARG A 47 2.75 -10.32 10.73
C ARG A 47 2.70 -11.52 11.67
N LEU A 48 3.78 -12.29 11.77
CA LEU A 48 3.84 -13.45 12.65
C LEU A 48 3.65 -13.06 14.11
N GLU A 49 4.30 -11.98 14.55
CA GLU A 49 4.17 -11.44 15.90
C GLU A 49 2.75 -10.94 16.18
N ALA A 50 2.10 -10.24 15.22
CA ALA A 50 0.71 -9.81 15.36
C ALA A 50 -0.24 -11.01 15.51
N LEU A 51 -0.09 -12.02 14.67
CA LEU A 51 -0.93 -13.22 14.69
C LEU A 51 -0.74 -14.04 15.97
N SER A 52 0.48 -14.12 16.50
CA SER A 52 0.74 -14.80 17.79
C SER A 52 0.01 -14.15 18.97
N ARG A 53 -0.33 -12.87 18.83
CA ARG A 53 -1.12 -12.08 19.81
C ARG A 53 -2.63 -12.04 19.49
N GLY A 54 -3.10 -12.78 18.49
CA GLY A 54 -4.50 -12.76 18.07
C GLY A 54 -4.92 -11.52 17.29
N ILE A 55 -3.95 -10.69 16.86
CA ILE A 55 -4.23 -9.48 16.06
C ILE A 55 -4.20 -9.84 14.58
N ARG A 56 -5.33 -9.64 13.90
CA ARG A 56 -5.52 -10.06 12.51
C ARG A 56 -5.41 -8.94 11.49
N ARG A 57 -5.29 -7.69 11.94
CA ARG A 57 -5.23 -6.51 11.08
C ARG A 57 -4.05 -5.62 11.40
N MET A 58 -3.36 -5.18 10.35
CA MET A 58 -2.38 -4.10 10.43
C MET A 58 -2.73 -3.00 9.44
N GLU A 59 -2.44 -1.75 9.84
CA GLU A 59 -2.63 -0.58 9.00
C GLU A 59 -1.41 0.33 9.05
N TRP A 60 -1.17 1.09 7.97
CA TRP A 60 -0.21 2.19 7.96
C TRP A 60 -0.52 3.14 6.80
N THR A 61 0.06 4.33 6.85
CA THR A 61 -0.03 5.29 5.75
C THR A 61 1.28 5.35 4.97
N PHE A 62 1.18 5.58 3.67
CA PHE A 62 2.35 5.74 2.81
C PHE A 62 2.08 6.75 1.68
N ASP A 63 3.15 7.33 1.13
CA ASP A 63 3.09 8.24 -0.02
C ASP A 63 2.80 7.44 -1.30
N PRO A 64 1.66 7.68 -2.00
CA PRO A 64 1.34 6.96 -3.24
C PRO A 64 2.31 7.26 -4.40
N LEU A 65 3.09 8.33 -4.32
CA LEU A 65 4.12 8.63 -5.33
C LEU A 65 5.42 7.83 -5.12
N GLU A 66 5.55 7.10 -4.01
CA GLU A 66 6.71 6.24 -3.74
C GLU A 66 6.51 4.86 -4.38
N ILE A 67 6.89 4.73 -5.68
CA ILE A 67 6.69 3.53 -6.52
C ILE A 67 7.22 2.26 -5.84
N LYS A 68 8.45 2.31 -5.28
CA LYS A 68 9.05 1.14 -4.60
C LYS A 68 8.25 0.70 -3.37
N ASN A 69 7.70 1.66 -2.62
CA ASN A 69 6.89 1.37 -1.45
C ASN A 69 5.51 0.82 -1.84
N SER A 70 4.90 1.39 -2.88
CA SER A 70 3.66 0.88 -3.47
C SER A 70 3.82 -0.55 -3.98
N PHE A 71 4.92 -0.85 -4.68
CA PHE A 71 5.24 -2.20 -5.13
C PHE A 71 5.41 -3.17 -3.96
N LEU A 72 6.13 -2.77 -2.89
CA LEU A 72 6.24 -3.56 -1.66
C LEU A 72 4.86 -3.87 -1.09
N ASN A 73 4.02 -2.85 -0.90
CA ASN A 73 2.74 -2.97 -0.23
C ASN A 73 1.76 -3.87 -1.00
N PHE A 74 1.53 -3.61 -2.26
CA PHE A 74 0.51 -4.32 -3.03
C PHE A 74 1.03 -5.63 -3.64
N HIS A 75 2.18 -5.57 -4.30
CA HIS A 75 2.70 -6.74 -5.03
C HIS A 75 3.37 -7.78 -4.12
N ARG A 76 4.05 -7.36 -3.02
CA ARG A 76 4.80 -8.27 -2.15
C ARG A 76 4.07 -8.66 -0.88
N LEU A 77 3.17 -7.81 -0.38
CA LEU A 77 2.46 -8.04 0.89
C LEU A 77 0.97 -8.31 0.71
N GLY A 78 0.38 -8.00 -0.45
CA GLY A 78 -1.05 -8.16 -0.69
C GLY A 78 -1.92 -7.18 0.10
N VAL A 79 -1.40 -5.99 0.36
CA VAL A 79 -2.14 -4.90 1.00
C VAL A 79 -3.28 -4.42 0.10
N ARG A 80 -4.32 -3.87 0.68
CA ARG A 80 -5.41 -3.16 0.02
C ARG A 80 -5.45 -1.71 0.46
N ALA A 81 -6.07 -0.83 -0.33
CA ALA A 81 -6.31 0.54 0.07
C ALA A 81 -7.67 1.03 -0.46
N ARG A 82 -8.43 1.72 0.40
CA ARG A 82 -9.76 2.28 0.12
C ARG A 82 -9.89 3.73 0.58
N GLU A 83 -8.84 4.29 1.15
CA GLU A 83 -8.85 5.62 1.73
C GLU A 83 -7.63 6.42 1.27
N TYR A 84 -7.89 7.63 0.77
CA TYR A 84 -6.89 8.62 0.42
C TYR A 84 -7.00 9.82 1.35
N ARG A 85 -5.90 10.19 1.99
CA ARG A 85 -5.81 11.28 2.96
C ARG A 85 -4.96 12.43 2.40
N PRO A 86 -5.58 13.50 1.90
CA PRO A 86 -4.85 14.65 1.41
C PRO A 86 -4.12 15.36 2.54
N ASN A 87 -2.86 15.73 2.28
CA ASN A 87 -2.02 16.54 3.18
C ASN A 87 -2.06 16.07 4.65
N PHE A 88 -2.01 14.76 4.88
CA PHE A 88 -2.30 14.11 6.17
C PHE A 88 -1.42 14.59 7.33
N TYR A 89 -0.14 14.87 7.08
CA TYR A 89 0.81 15.34 8.08
C TYR A 89 1.09 16.85 7.99
N GLY A 90 0.40 17.57 7.11
CA GLY A 90 0.68 19.00 6.89
C GLY A 90 2.03 19.26 6.22
N VAL A 91 2.69 20.34 6.63
CA VAL A 91 4.01 20.72 6.10
C VAL A 91 5.07 19.74 6.61
N SER A 92 5.89 19.22 5.70
CA SER A 92 6.96 18.26 6.01
C SER A 92 8.31 18.78 5.53
N SER A 93 9.32 18.73 6.39
CA SER A 93 10.72 18.99 6.07
C SER A 93 11.44 17.76 5.47
N SER A 94 10.75 16.62 5.32
CA SER A 94 11.33 15.40 4.77
C SER A 94 11.78 15.60 3.32
N ARG A 95 13.03 15.24 3.03
CA ARG A 95 13.57 15.24 1.66
C ARG A 95 12.79 14.32 0.72
N LEU A 96 12.23 13.20 1.22
CA LEU A 96 11.41 12.28 0.44
C LEU A 96 10.10 12.92 -0.03
N GLN A 97 9.57 13.89 0.74
CA GLN A 97 8.35 14.61 0.38
C GLN A 97 8.59 15.64 -0.74
N GLY A 98 9.82 16.16 -0.89
CA GLY A 98 10.18 17.11 -1.93
C GLY A 98 9.40 18.43 -1.89
N GLY A 99 8.85 18.80 -0.71
CA GLY A 99 8.03 19.99 -0.53
C GLY A 99 6.59 19.87 -1.07
N LEU A 100 6.17 18.69 -1.50
CA LEU A 100 4.79 18.41 -1.89
C LEU A 100 3.88 18.26 -0.66
N PRO A 101 2.55 18.41 -0.80
CA PRO A 101 1.59 18.00 0.22
C PRO A 101 1.81 16.54 0.67
N THR A 102 1.61 16.28 1.95
CA THR A 102 1.83 14.94 2.53
C THR A 102 0.63 14.01 2.31
N ASP A 103 0.28 13.79 1.05
CA ASP A 103 -0.80 12.88 0.68
C ASP A 103 -0.45 11.43 1.06
N ARG A 104 -1.44 10.68 1.54
CA ARG A 104 -1.27 9.29 1.97
C ARG A 104 -2.39 8.41 1.48
N LEU A 105 -2.03 7.17 1.10
CA LEU A 105 -2.96 6.06 1.07
C LEU A 105 -2.92 5.32 2.42
N LEU A 106 -4.07 4.89 2.90
CA LEU A 106 -4.17 4.00 4.04
C LEU A 106 -4.03 2.55 3.55
N ALA A 107 -2.94 1.92 3.94
CA ALA A 107 -2.69 0.51 3.71
C ALA A 107 -3.46 -0.33 4.73
N GLU A 108 -4.29 -1.25 4.27
CA GLU A 108 -5.03 -2.22 5.07
C GLU A 108 -4.47 -3.62 4.78
N TRP A 109 -3.95 -4.30 5.80
CA TRP A 109 -3.35 -5.62 5.69
C TRP A 109 -4.10 -6.62 6.57
N GLU A 110 -4.98 -7.37 5.94
CA GLU A 110 -5.75 -8.45 6.57
C GLU A 110 -4.87 -9.72 6.64
N LEU A 111 -4.20 -9.90 7.78
CA LEU A 111 -3.05 -10.80 7.94
C LEU A 111 -3.35 -12.28 7.68
N GLU A 112 -4.59 -12.72 7.90
CA GLU A 112 -5.01 -14.10 7.69
C GLU A 112 -5.83 -14.31 6.41
N SER A 113 -6.11 -13.24 5.65
CA SER A 113 -6.92 -13.40 4.45
C SER A 113 -6.26 -14.37 3.46
N PRO A 114 -7.04 -15.19 2.75
CA PRO A 114 -6.52 -16.09 1.73
C PRO A 114 -5.72 -15.36 0.67
N TRP A 115 -6.15 -14.16 0.31
CA TRP A 115 -5.43 -13.26 -0.61
C TRP A 115 -4.00 -12.97 -0.14
N VAL A 116 -3.84 -12.51 1.12
CA VAL A 116 -2.52 -12.19 1.68
C VAL A 116 -1.64 -13.45 1.75
N LYS A 117 -2.20 -14.58 2.17
CA LYS A 117 -1.50 -15.87 2.21
C LYS A 117 -0.97 -16.24 0.82
N SER A 118 -1.82 -16.16 -0.22
CA SER A 118 -1.46 -16.47 -1.60
C SER A 118 -0.29 -15.61 -2.10
N ILE A 119 -0.36 -14.28 -1.89
CA ILE A 119 0.70 -13.36 -2.29
C ILE A 119 2.02 -13.66 -1.55
N LEU A 120 1.96 -13.90 -0.24
CA LEU A 120 3.16 -14.20 0.56
C LEU A 120 3.82 -15.54 0.20
N GLU A 121 3.06 -16.48 -0.33
CA GLU A 121 3.51 -17.78 -0.85
C GLU A 121 3.98 -17.71 -2.31
N GLY A 122 3.90 -16.55 -2.94
CA GLY A 122 4.31 -16.35 -4.33
C GLY A 122 3.37 -16.97 -5.35
N ARG A 123 2.15 -17.31 -4.96
CA ARG A 123 1.12 -17.78 -5.87
C ARG A 123 0.54 -16.60 -6.65
N PRO A 124 0.16 -16.79 -7.92
CA PRO A 124 -0.46 -15.72 -8.69
C PRO A 124 -1.72 -15.22 -7.97
N ALA A 125 -1.89 -13.92 -7.94
CA ALA A 125 -3.13 -13.33 -7.50
C ALA A 125 -4.27 -13.85 -8.39
N ALA A 126 -5.38 -14.25 -7.79
CA ALA A 126 -6.58 -14.57 -8.54
C ALA A 126 -6.96 -13.41 -9.47
N ALA A 127 -7.60 -13.72 -10.58
CA ALA A 127 -8.05 -12.71 -11.53
C ALA A 127 -8.87 -11.63 -10.82
N SER A 128 -8.37 -10.42 -10.81
CA SER A 128 -9.09 -9.26 -10.27
C SER A 128 -9.80 -8.54 -11.41
N VAL A 129 -11.02 -8.10 -11.16
CA VAL A 129 -11.71 -7.19 -12.10
C VAL A 129 -11.11 -5.81 -11.92
N ILE A 130 -10.30 -5.36 -12.88
CA ILE A 130 -9.69 -4.03 -12.87
C ILE A 130 -10.55 -3.09 -13.69
N GLU A 131 -11.08 -2.05 -13.06
CA GLU A 131 -11.95 -1.04 -13.67
C GLU A 131 -11.24 0.30 -13.89
N GLU A 132 -10.19 0.61 -13.08
CA GLU A 132 -9.45 1.86 -13.17
C GLU A 132 -7.95 1.61 -12.99
N ARG A 133 -7.13 2.45 -13.65
CA ARG A 133 -5.66 2.48 -13.48
C ARG A 133 -5.18 3.87 -13.20
N ILE A 134 -4.30 4.01 -12.19
CA ILE A 134 -3.71 5.29 -11.81
C ILE A 134 -2.20 5.17 -11.94
N LEU A 135 -1.61 6.02 -12.78
CA LEU A 135 -0.21 5.97 -13.15
C LEU A 135 0.62 6.92 -12.29
N VAL A 136 1.79 6.47 -11.88
CA VAL A 136 2.85 7.28 -11.27
C VAL A 136 4.08 7.22 -12.18
N PRO A 137 4.45 8.31 -12.87
CA PRO A 137 5.60 8.32 -13.76
C PRO A 137 6.90 7.98 -13.04
N ALA A 138 7.77 7.16 -13.65
CA ALA A 138 9.11 6.85 -13.12
C ALA A 138 9.95 8.11 -12.86
N ALA A 139 9.73 9.17 -13.65
CA ALA A 139 10.38 10.45 -13.50
C ALA A 139 9.99 11.21 -12.21
N ILE A 140 8.99 10.74 -11.45
CA ILE A 140 8.48 11.41 -10.24
C ILE A 140 9.60 11.68 -9.22
N TYR A 141 10.55 10.78 -9.07
CA TYR A 141 11.68 10.96 -8.16
C TYR A 141 12.58 12.13 -8.56
N LYS A 142 12.86 12.25 -9.87
CA LYS A 142 13.64 13.37 -10.44
C LYS A 142 12.90 14.68 -10.23
N TRP A 143 11.60 14.71 -10.50
CA TRP A 143 10.78 15.92 -10.36
C TRP A 143 10.64 16.36 -8.90
N LYS A 144 10.46 15.44 -7.97
CA LYS A 144 10.43 15.74 -6.52
C LYS A 144 11.75 16.32 -6.01
N ALA A 145 12.88 15.90 -6.57
CA ALA A 145 14.22 16.36 -6.17
C ALA A 145 14.61 17.71 -6.81
N SER A 146 13.94 18.12 -7.89
CA SER A 146 14.22 19.33 -8.66
C SER A 146 13.35 20.49 -8.20
N GLN A 147 13.96 21.67 -8.00
CA GLN A 147 13.18 22.90 -7.72
C GLN A 147 12.37 23.37 -8.93
N THR A 148 12.91 23.19 -10.14
CA THR A 148 12.28 23.62 -11.40
C THR A 148 11.16 22.69 -11.88
N ASP A 149 11.26 21.40 -11.58
CA ASP A 149 10.28 20.39 -12.04
C ASP A 149 9.24 20.03 -10.96
N ARG A 150 9.32 20.63 -9.77
CA ARG A 150 8.40 20.35 -8.65
C ARG A 150 6.93 20.52 -9.02
N GLU A 151 6.62 21.50 -9.86
CA GLU A 151 5.26 21.73 -10.34
C GLU A 151 4.71 20.52 -11.12
N ARG A 152 5.57 19.83 -11.89
CA ARG A 152 5.17 18.60 -12.58
C ARG A 152 4.82 17.49 -11.58
N ALA A 153 5.63 17.33 -10.53
CA ALA A 153 5.34 16.37 -9.48
C ALA A 153 4.03 16.69 -8.74
N LEU A 154 3.80 17.98 -8.46
CA LEU A 154 2.56 18.45 -7.85
C LEU A 154 1.35 18.19 -8.76
N ALA A 155 1.46 18.45 -10.06
CA ALA A 155 0.38 18.17 -11.01
C ALA A 155 -0.01 16.69 -11.02
N VAL A 156 0.98 15.78 -11.06
CA VAL A 156 0.73 14.33 -10.93
C VAL A 156 0.05 13.99 -9.62
N GLN A 157 0.52 14.54 -8.49
CA GLN A 157 -0.07 14.30 -7.18
C GLN A 157 -1.54 14.73 -7.14
N LEU A 158 -1.86 15.92 -7.63
CA LEU A 158 -3.22 16.45 -7.61
C LEU A 158 -4.16 15.64 -8.53
N GLU A 159 -3.69 15.25 -9.71
CA GLU A 159 -4.46 14.38 -10.61
C GLU A 159 -4.69 13.00 -10.00
N ASN A 160 -3.67 12.38 -9.43
CA ASN A 160 -3.80 11.10 -8.77
C ASN A 160 -4.72 11.18 -7.54
N ARG A 161 -4.65 12.26 -6.75
CA ARG A 161 -5.59 12.53 -5.65
C ARG A 161 -7.04 12.49 -6.14
N ARG A 162 -7.33 13.24 -7.20
CA ARG A 162 -8.66 13.31 -7.80
C ARG A 162 -9.14 11.92 -8.23
N LYS A 163 -8.29 11.16 -8.94
CA LYS A 163 -8.62 9.81 -9.41
C LYS A 163 -8.86 8.83 -8.26
N PHE A 164 -8.00 8.81 -7.24
CA PHE A 164 -8.20 7.94 -6.08
C PHE A 164 -9.49 8.28 -5.34
N GLN A 165 -9.77 9.55 -5.08
CA GLN A 165 -10.98 9.97 -4.40
C GLN A 165 -12.24 9.60 -5.20
N GLN A 166 -12.23 9.79 -6.52
CA GLN A 166 -13.31 9.39 -7.41
C GLN A 166 -13.52 7.87 -7.38
N ALA A 167 -12.47 7.08 -7.56
CA ALA A 167 -12.55 5.62 -7.55
C ALA A 167 -13.07 5.08 -6.21
N PHE A 168 -12.57 5.62 -5.09
CA PHE A 168 -13.03 5.19 -3.76
C PHE A 168 -14.48 5.59 -3.47
N SER A 169 -14.94 6.75 -3.98
CA SER A 169 -16.36 7.14 -3.87
C SER A 169 -17.30 6.22 -4.67
N GLN A 170 -16.77 5.52 -5.68
CA GLN A 170 -17.48 4.51 -6.46
C GLN A 170 -17.39 3.09 -5.86
N GLY A 171 -16.78 2.95 -4.68
CA GLY A 171 -16.62 1.67 -4.00
C GLY A 171 -15.46 0.80 -4.54
N LEU A 172 -14.58 1.37 -5.37
CA LEU A 172 -13.38 0.66 -5.81
C LEU A 172 -12.33 0.64 -4.69
N ALA A 173 -11.40 -0.30 -4.78
CA ALA A 173 -10.23 -0.40 -3.92
C ALA A 173 -8.98 -0.61 -4.76
N VAL A 174 -7.82 -0.22 -4.27
CA VAL A 174 -6.55 -0.66 -4.86
C VAL A 174 -6.36 -2.14 -4.57
N LEU A 175 -6.31 -2.93 -5.62
CA LEU A 175 -6.19 -4.39 -5.59
C LEU A 175 -4.78 -4.87 -5.96
N GLY A 176 -4.04 -4.07 -6.74
CA GLY A 176 -2.72 -4.43 -7.21
C GLY A 176 -1.87 -3.21 -7.55
N PHE A 177 -0.60 -3.49 -7.82
CA PHE A 177 0.36 -2.52 -8.32
C PHE A 177 1.39 -3.23 -9.20
N SER A 178 1.58 -2.72 -10.39
CA SER A 178 2.54 -3.22 -11.36
C SER A 178 3.52 -2.14 -11.82
N LEU A 179 4.56 -2.54 -12.52
CA LEU A 179 5.45 -1.64 -13.25
C LEU A 179 5.23 -1.88 -14.74
N ASP A 180 5.12 -0.80 -15.50
CA ASP A 180 5.12 -0.91 -16.97
C ASP A 180 6.54 -1.03 -17.54
N ALA A 181 6.66 -1.11 -18.87
CA ALA A 181 7.94 -1.25 -19.57
C ALA A 181 8.87 -0.05 -19.37
N GLU A 182 8.32 1.14 -19.12
CA GLU A 182 9.05 2.38 -18.87
C GLU A 182 9.43 2.55 -17.39
N GLY A 183 9.00 1.62 -16.51
CA GLY A 183 9.24 1.68 -15.07
C GLY A 183 8.29 2.60 -14.31
N ASN A 184 7.20 3.05 -14.95
CA ASN A 184 6.15 3.76 -14.25
C ASN A 184 5.41 2.80 -13.32
N GLY A 185 4.94 3.33 -12.18
CA GLY A 185 4.07 2.59 -11.28
C GLY A 185 2.61 2.68 -11.72
N VAL A 186 1.89 1.57 -11.70
CA VAL A 186 0.47 1.51 -12.07
C VAL A 186 -0.32 0.88 -10.95
N PHE A 187 -1.16 1.67 -10.29
CA PHE A 187 -2.17 1.15 -9.36
C PHE A 187 -3.33 0.57 -10.14
N GLU A 188 -3.79 -0.60 -9.73
CA GLU A 188 -4.88 -1.33 -10.32
C GLU A 188 -6.06 -1.35 -9.33
N LEU A 189 -7.17 -0.73 -9.72
CA LEU A 189 -8.34 -0.55 -8.87
C LEU A 189 -9.54 -1.32 -9.42
N GLY A 190 -10.33 -1.85 -8.50
CA GLY A 190 -11.55 -2.58 -8.84
C GLY A 190 -12.43 -2.86 -7.63
N PRO A 191 -13.61 -3.46 -7.83
CA PRO A 191 -14.56 -3.75 -6.76
C PRO A 191 -14.05 -4.89 -5.87
N LEU A 192 -13.79 -4.57 -4.60
CA LEU A 192 -13.22 -5.51 -3.64
C LEU A 192 -14.09 -6.76 -3.46
N ALA A 193 -15.40 -6.59 -3.31
CA ALA A 193 -16.34 -7.70 -3.10
C ALA A 193 -16.32 -8.73 -4.24
N LYS A 194 -16.30 -8.26 -5.49
CA LYS A 194 -16.21 -9.15 -6.67
C LYS A 194 -14.90 -9.92 -6.69
N THR A 195 -13.79 -9.24 -6.38
CA THR A 195 -12.46 -9.86 -6.33
C THR A 195 -12.38 -10.95 -5.25
N GLU A 196 -12.93 -10.70 -4.06
CA GLU A 196 -12.98 -11.70 -2.99
C GLU A 196 -13.86 -12.90 -3.33
N GLN A 197 -14.99 -12.69 -4.02
CA GLN A 197 -15.84 -13.78 -4.50
C GLN A 197 -15.11 -14.67 -5.53
N LEU A 198 -14.41 -14.07 -6.50
CA LEU A 198 -13.61 -14.80 -7.49
C LEU A 198 -12.52 -15.62 -6.80
N PHE A 199 -11.80 -15.01 -5.86
CA PHE A 199 -10.74 -15.69 -5.13
C PHE A 199 -11.26 -16.93 -4.38
N ARG A 200 -12.37 -16.80 -3.63
CA ARG A 200 -13.01 -17.92 -2.92
C ARG A 200 -13.51 -19.02 -3.87
N SER A 201 -13.96 -18.66 -5.07
CA SER A 201 -14.42 -19.63 -6.06
C SER A 201 -13.28 -20.44 -6.69
N GLU A 202 -12.11 -19.83 -6.88
CA GLU A 202 -10.91 -20.51 -7.37
C GLU A 202 -10.28 -21.43 -6.33
N GLU A 203 -10.23 -21.03 -5.07
CA GLU A 203 -9.77 -21.92 -3.98
C GLU A 203 -10.59 -23.20 -3.88
N ARG A 204 -11.93 -23.10 -4.04
CA ARG A 204 -12.83 -24.28 -4.00
C ARG A 204 -12.64 -25.23 -5.19
N LYS A 205 -12.11 -24.77 -6.33
CA LYS A 205 -11.83 -25.63 -7.50
C LYS A 205 -10.50 -26.36 -7.41
N ASN A 206 -9.61 -25.88 -6.54
CA ASN A 206 -8.26 -26.41 -6.36
C ASN A 206 -8.13 -27.32 -5.11
N LEU A 207 -9.23 -27.58 -4.40
CA LEU A 207 -9.40 -28.55 -3.33
C LEU A 207 -10.12 -29.81 -3.83
#